data_0808fba5f12ad78961572d6526235d40
#
_entry.id   0808fba5f12ad78961572d6526235d40
#
_cell.length_a   1.000
_cell.length_b   1.000
_cell.length_c   1.000
_cell.angle_alpha   90.00
_cell.angle_beta   90.00
_cell.angle_gamma   90.00
#
_symmetry.space_group_name_H-M   'P 1'
#
loop_
_entity.id
_entity.type
_entity.pdbx_description
1 polymer ?
#
loop_
_entity_poly.entity_id
_entity_poly.type
_entity_poly.pdbx_seq_one_letter_code
_entity_poly.pdbx_strand_id
1 'polypeptide(L)'
;MIPKRGYQPHLSRGDFVLKDVEGRTQKFKKIISVLQDFHPGTRSLNCLDIGCSSGIITSLLGNHFQMSIGMDIDQEAIRYARDQSSSPHVRFLMADSMALPFHDNSLDVIVCNHIYEHVPYADQMMDEVYRVLKEDGFCYFSAGNKYMVIEGHYGLPFLSWVPKPIAHCYLKITGKGSFYYEEHLSLRGLKKLVKKFRISDYTLPIIRNPEKFFATDLFDPKSFLYKCIRSLATYFYPWIPTFIWVLTKR
;
A
#
# COMPACT_ATOMS: atom_id res chain seq x y z
N MET A 1 9.26 17.91 -23.63
CA MET A 1 8.35 18.36 -22.53
C MET A 1 8.23 17.20 -21.56
N ILE A 2 8.60 17.38 -20.28
CA ILE A 2 8.37 16.34 -19.24
C ILE A 2 6.86 16.33 -19.01
N PRO A 3 6.16 15.18 -19.17
CA PRO A 3 4.73 15.14 -18.90
C PRO A 3 4.48 15.59 -17.46
N LYS A 4 3.49 16.46 -17.23
CA LYS A 4 3.01 16.71 -15.87
C LYS A 4 2.64 15.36 -15.28
N ARG A 5 3.05 15.08 -14.04
CA ARG A 5 2.66 13.87 -13.30
C ARG A 5 1.12 13.82 -13.29
N GLY A 6 0.58 12.88 -14.02
CA GLY A 6 -0.84 12.55 -14.04
C GLY A 6 -1.08 11.24 -13.29
N TYR A 7 -2.31 10.79 -13.27
CA TYR A 7 -2.64 9.43 -12.85
C TYR A 7 -1.97 8.40 -13.74
N GLN A 8 -1.75 7.22 -13.21
CA GLN A 8 -1.37 6.02 -13.96
C GLN A 8 -2.62 5.12 -14.17
N PRO A 9 -3.60 5.53 -15.00
CA PRO A 9 -4.91 4.87 -15.09
C PRO A 9 -4.87 3.52 -15.84
N HIS A 10 -3.70 3.06 -16.21
CA HIS A 10 -3.52 1.86 -17.06
C HIS A 10 -2.45 0.91 -16.51
N LEU A 11 -2.23 0.91 -15.21
CA LEU A 11 -1.30 -0.04 -14.55
C LEU A 11 -1.75 -1.50 -14.72
N SER A 12 -3.06 -1.72 -14.95
CA SER A 12 -3.66 -3.05 -15.16
C SER A 12 -3.48 -3.63 -16.56
N ARG A 13 -2.93 -2.91 -17.53
CA ARG A 13 -2.74 -3.37 -18.92
C ARG A 13 -1.79 -4.56 -19.09
N GLY A 14 -1.15 -5.02 -18.02
CA GLY A 14 -0.40 -6.26 -18.00
C GLY A 14 -1.21 -7.40 -17.39
N ASP A 15 -1.52 -8.44 -18.14
CA ASP A 15 -2.18 -9.68 -17.67
C ASP A 15 -1.57 -10.22 -16.36
N PHE A 16 -0.27 -10.06 -16.18
CA PHE A 16 0.46 -10.49 -14.98
C PHE A 16 0.00 -9.77 -13.71
N VAL A 17 -0.24 -8.45 -13.79
CA VAL A 17 -0.65 -7.65 -12.61
C VAL A 17 -2.05 -8.03 -12.14
N LEU A 18 -2.95 -8.38 -13.06
CA LEU A 18 -4.32 -8.79 -12.73
C LEU A 18 -4.38 -10.21 -12.16
N LYS A 19 -3.48 -11.11 -12.58
CA LYS A 19 -3.52 -12.56 -12.30
C LYS A 19 -2.56 -13.02 -11.19
N ASP A 20 -1.80 -12.14 -10.55
CA ASP A 20 -0.91 -12.48 -9.43
C ASP A 20 -1.70 -12.79 -8.14
N VAL A 21 -2.39 -13.94 -8.15
CA VAL A 21 -3.21 -14.38 -7.01
C VAL A 21 -2.35 -14.72 -5.80
N GLU A 22 -1.22 -15.39 -6.01
CA GLU A 22 -0.34 -15.84 -4.92
C GLU A 22 0.31 -14.66 -4.18
N GLY A 23 0.97 -13.74 -4.91
CA GLY A 23 1.60 -12.57 -4.31
C GLY A 23 0.58 -11.65 -3.61
N ARG A 24 -0.63 -11.49 -4.18
CA ARG A 24 -1.69 -10.70 -3.55
C ARG A 24 -2.28 -11.38 -2.32
N THR A 25 -2.43 -12.71 -2.34
CA THR A 25 -2.85 -13.48 -1.16
C THR A 25 -1.83 -13.37 -0.04
N GLN A 26 -0.54 -13.39 -0.36
CA GLN A 26 0.52 -13.21 0.63
C GLN A 26 0.52 -11.78 1.22
N LYS A 27 0.30 -10.76 0.38
CA LYS A 27 0.10 -9.37 0.85
C LYS A 27 -1.12 -9.26 1.76
N PHE A 28 -2.25 -9.86 1.36
CA PHE A 28 -3.46 -9.89 2.19
C PHE A 28 -3.21 -10.49 3.57
N LYS A 29 -2.50 -11.64 3.66
CA LYS A 29 -2.19 -12.26 4.96
C LYS A 29 -1.42 -11.32 5.89
N LYS A 30 -0.47 -10.54 5.37
CA LYS A 30 0.25 -9.52 6.13
C LYS A 30 -0.67 -8.39 6.57
N ILE A 31 -1.50 -7.86 5.67
CA ILE A 31 -2.45 -6.79 5.96
C ILE A 31 -3.41 -7.22 7.08
N ILE A 32 -4.10 -8.35 6.90
CA ILE A 32 -5.11 -8.80 7.86
C ILE A 32 -4.51 -9.14 9.22
N SER A 33 -3.29 -9.70 9.28
CA SER A 33 -2.62 -9.99 10.54
C SER A 33 -2.29 -8.72 11.33
N VAL A 34 -1.89 -7.64 10.66
CA VAL A 34 -1.65 -6.34 11.30
C VAL A 34 -2.96 -5.71 11.77
N LEU A 35 -4.00 -5.73 10.93
CA LEU A 35 -5.30 -5.16 11.29
C LEU A 35 -5.92 -5.88 12.49
N GLN A 36 -5.86 -7.21 12.54
CA GLN A 36 -6.39 -8.03 13.63
C GLN A 36 -5.55 -7.95 14.91
N ASP A 37 -4.23 -7.75 14.78
CA ASP A 37 -3.38 -7.50 15.95
C ASP A 37 -3.67 -6.12 16.56
N PHE A 38 -3.94 -5.12 15.72
CA PHE A 38 -4.31 -3.78 16.18
C PHE A 38 -5.74 -3.73 16.74
N HIS A 39 -6.70 -4.36 16.06
CA HIS A 39 -8.11 -4.38 16.45
C HIS A 39 -8.74 -5.75 16.19
N PRO A 40 -8.90 -6.62 17.21
CA PRO A 40 -9.37 -8.00 17.01
C PRO A 40 -10.79 -8.14 16.48
N GLY A 41 -11.65 -7.13 16.65
CA GLY A 41 -13.08 -7.17 16.31
C GLY A 41 -13.41 -6.65 14.90
N THR A 42 -12.73 -7.09 13.84
CA THR A 42 -12.91 -6.52 12.48
C THR A 42 -14.24 -6.90 11.80
N ARG A 43 -14.90 -7.98 12.20
CA ARG A 43 -16.09 -8.52 11.50
C ARG A 43 -17.31 -7.61 11.47
N SER A 44 -17.43 -6.67 12.40
CA SER A 44 -18.51 -5.68 12.45
C SER A 44 -18.18 -4.37 11.75
N LEU A 45 -16.98 -4.24 11.20
CA LEU A 45 -16.46 -3.01 10.61
C LEU A 45 -16.57 -3.01 9.08
N ASN A 46 -16.71 -1.82 8.51
CA ASN A 46 -16.62 -1.59 7.07
C ASN A 46 -15.19 -1.20 6.68
N CYS A 47 -14.68 -1.82 5.62
CA CYS A 47 -13.32 -1.63 5.13
C CYS A 47 -13.33 -1.03 3.72
N LEU A 48 -12.51 0.01 3.49
CA LEU A 48 -12.19 0.54 2.17
C LEU A 48 -10.76 0.13 1.79
N ASP A 49 -10.60 -0.50 0.63
CA ASP A 49 -9.31 -0.84 0.01
C ASP A 49 -9.04 0.14 -1.13
N ILE A 50 -8.14 1.10 -0.91
CA ILE A 50 -7.77 2.14 -1.89
C ILE A 50 -6.72 1.59 -2.84
N GLY A 51 -6.95 1.70 -4.17
CA GLY A 51 -6.09 1.16 -5.20
C GLY A 51 -6.18 -0.36 -5.27
N CYS A 52 -7.41 -0.89 -5.25
CA CYS A 52 -7.68 -2.33 -5.17
C CYS A 52 -7.26 -3.12 -6.41
N SER A 53 -7.00 -2.47 -7.54
CA SER A 53 -6.62 -3.09 -8.82
C SER A 53 -7.58 -4.25 -9.18
N SER A 54 -7.08 -5.49 -9.36
CA SER A 54 -7.87 -6.70 -9.68
C SER A 54 -8.83 -7.16 -8.58
N GLY A 55 -8.90 -6.49 -7.43
CA GLY A 55 -9.84 -6.77 -6.35
C GLY A 55 -9.55 -8.02 -5.52
N ILE A 56 -8.43 -8.71 -5.72
CA ILE A 56 -8.11 -9.95 -5.00
C ILE A 56 -8.00 -9.70 -3.48
N ILE A 57 -7.27 -8.65 -3.06
CA ILE A 57 -7.13 -8.30 -1.65
C ILE A 57 -8.49 -7.92 -1.08
N THR A 58 -9.25 -7.06 -1.76
CA THR A 58 -10.59 -6.65 -1.34
C THR A 58 -11.53 -7.84 -1.16
N SER A 59 -11.50 -8.80 -2.09
CA SER A 59 -12.33 -10.01 -2.03
C SER A 59 -11.99 -10.88 -0.82
N LEU A 60 -10.72 -11.00 -0.49
CA LEU A 60 -10.25 -11.72 0.68
C LEU A 60 -10.62 -10.98 1.98
N LEU A 61 -10.54 -9.64 2.00
CA LEU A 61 -11.00 -8.81 3.13
C LEU A 61 -12.50 -8.99 3.40
N GLY A 62 -13.33 -9.24 2.38
CA GLY A 62 -14.76 -9.51 2.53
C GLY A 62 -15.11 -10.67 3.47
N ASN A 63 -14.17 -11.59 3.73
CA ASN A 63 -14.34 -12.68 4.70
C ASN A 63 -14.08 -12.25 6.16
N HIS A 64 -13.53 -11.05 6.37
CA HIS A 64 -13.06 -10.56 7.66
C HIS A 64 -13.77 -9.29 8.13
N PHE A 65 -14.52 -8.63 7.25
CA PHE A 65 -15.24 -7.39 7.51
C PHE A 65 -16.73 -7.56 7.23
N GLN A 66 -17.56 -6.66 7.76
CA GLN A 66 -18.99 -6.63 7.46
C GLN A 66 -19.21 -6.30 5.98
N MET A 67 -18.47 -5.32 5.47
CA MET A 67 -18.44 -4.93 4.07
C MET A 67 -17.02 -4.51 3.71
N SER A 68 -16.53 -4.97 2.57
CA SER A 68 -15.27 -4.52 1.97
C SER A 68 -15.54 -3.83 0.65
N ILE A 69 -15.08 -2.61 0.51
CA ILE A 69 -15.23 -1.79 -0.70
C ILE A 69 -13.85 -1.66 -1.33
N GLY A 70 -13.65 -2.18 -2.53
CA GLY A 70 -12.46 -1.93 -3.33
C GLY A 70 -12.66 -0.73 -4.23
N MET A 71 -11.69 0.16 -4.26
CA MET A 71 -11.73 1.36 -5.07
C MET A 71 -10.45 1.51 -5.89
N ASP A 72 -10.62 1.83 -7.18
CA ASP A 72 -9.51 2.13 -8.07
C ASP A 72 -9.94 3.16 -9.12
N ILE A 73 -8.97 3.89 -9.68
CA ILE A 73 -9.22 4.83 -10.78
C ILE A 73 -9.23 4.10 -12.14
N ASP A 74 -8.64 2.90 -12.21
CA ASP A 74 -8.56 2.10 -13.42
C ASP A 74 -9.88 1.36 -13.68
N GLN A 75 -10.61 1.83 -14.69
CA GLN A 75 -11.91 1.25 -15.07
C GLN A 75 -11.81 -0.23 -15.49
N GLU A 76 -10.73 -0.62 -16.18
CA GLU A 76 -10.55 -2.01 -16.64
C GLU A 76 -10.32 -2.94 -15.45
N ALA A 77 -9.51 -2.49 -14.47
CA ALA A 77 -9.27 -3.22 -13.24
C ALA A 77 -10.57 -3.39 -12.42
N ILE A 78 -11.37 -2.34 -12.27
CA ILE A 78 -12.66 -2.40 -11.55
C ILE A 78 -13.65 -3.33 -12.27
N ARG A 79 -13.73 -3.31 -13.60
CA ARG A 79 -14.58 -4.24 -14.33
C ARG A 79 -14.14 -5.68 -14.09
N TYR A 80 -12.87 -5.97 -14.24
CA TYR A 80 -12.31 -7.29 -13.95
C TYR A 80 -12.62 -7.74 -12.52
N ALA A 81 -12.39 -6.87 -11.52
CA ALA A 81 -12.66 -7.17 -10.11
C ALA A 81 -14.14 -7.52 -9.86
N ARG A 82 -15.07 -6.79 -10.48
CA ARG A 82 -16.52 -7.07 -10.41
C ARG A 82 -16.88 -8.44 -11.01
N ASP A 83 -16.31 -8.78 -12.16
CA ASP A 83 -16.57 -10.04 -12.86
C ASP A 83 -16.05 -11.25 -12.08
N GLN A 84 -14.97 -11.07 -11.29
CA GLN A 84 -14.37 -12.14 -10.49
C GLN A 84 -15.00 -12.29 -9.08
N SER A 85 -15.79 -11.34 -8.62
CA SER A 85 -16.32 -11.34 -7.26
C SER A 85 -17.81 -11.72 -7.24
N SER A 86 -18.13 -12.78 -6.48
CA SER A 86 -19.50 -13.20 -6.18
C SER A 86 -19.93 -12.96 -4.74
N SER A 87 -19.04 -12.39 -3.90
CA SER A 87 -19.33 -12.22 -2.48
C SER A 87 -20.34 -11.09 -2.23
N PRO A 88 -21.39 -11.32 -1.41
CA PRO A 88 -22.34 -10.28 -1.03
C PRO A 88 -21.71 -9.20 -0.14
N HIS A 89 -20.57 -9.49 0.49
CA HIS A 89 -19.83 -8.58 1.38
C HIS A 89 -18.77 -7.75 0.67
N VAL A 90 -18.71 -7.79 -0.67
CA VAL A 90 -17.71 -7.06 -1.46
C VAL A 90 -18.38 -6.16 -2.48
N ARG A 91 -17.87 -4.95 -2.62
CA ARG A 91 -18.27 -3.99 -3.66
C ARG A 91 -17.04 -3.39 -4.30
N PHE A 92 -17.17 -2.99 -5.56
CA PHE A 92 -16.10 -2.31 -6.30
C PHE A 92 -16.60 -1.01 -6.89
N LEU A 93 -15.81 0.05 -6.73
CA LEU A 93 -16.14 1.41 -7.13
C LEU A 93 -14.98 2.01 -7.93
N MET A 94 -15.30 2.60 -9.09
CA MET A 94 -14.34 3.43 -9.80
C MET A 94 -14.39 4.83 -9.22
N ALA A 95 -13.31 5.27 -8.58
CA ALA A 95 -13.21 6.60 -7.99
C ALA A 95 -11.76 7.04 -7.80
N ASP A 96 -11.58 8.34 -7.58
CA ASP A 96 -10.31 8.99 -7.31
C ASP A 96 -10.01 9.01 -5.81
N SER A 97 -8.83 8.52 -5.42
CA SER A 97 -8.40 8.55 -4.02
C SER A 97 -8.17 9.94 -3.45
N MET A 98 -8.04 10.95 -4.32
CA MET A 98 -7.93 12.36 -3.92
C MET A 98 -9.29 13.08 -3.82
N ALA A 99 -10.40 12.36 -4.06
CA ALA A 99 -11.77 12.86 -3.92
C ALA A 99 -12.68 11.67 -3.57
N LEU A 100 -12.58 11.16 -2.34
CA LEU A 100 -13.28 9.96 -1.90
C LEU A 100 -14.80 10.20 -1.85
N PRO A 101 -15.63 9.37 -2.51
CA PRO A 101 -17.08 9.55 -2.57
C PRO A 101 -17.79 9.01 -1.33
N PHE A 102 -17.25 9.33 -0.16
CA PHE A 102 -17.78 8.95 1.15
C PHE A 102 -17.98 10.18 2.02
N HIS A 103 -18.96 10.11 2.93
CA HIS A 103 -19.18 11.16 3.91
C HIS A 103 -18.04 11.24 4.94
N ASP A 104 -17.90 12.37 5.59
CA ASP A 104 -16.99 12.56 6.71
C ASP A 104 -17.31 11.54 7.82
N ASN A 105 -16.29 11.00 8.45
CA ASN A 105 -16.41 10.06 9.58
C ASN A 105 -17.33 8.85 9.28
N SER A 106 -17.25 8.27 8.09
CA SER A 106 -18.14 7.19 7.65
C SER A 106 -17.49 5.80 7.58
N LEU A 107 -16.17 5.71 7.53
CA LEU A 107 -15.44 4.46 7.36
C LEU A 107 -14.71 4.05 8.64
N ASP A 108 -14.82 2.76 8.99
CA ASP A 108 -14.16 2.20 10.16
C ASP A 108 -12.70 1.88 9.90
N VAL A 109 -12.43 1.24 8.74
CA VAL A 109 -11.10 0.78 8.36
C VAL A 109 -10.77 1.18 6.93
N ILE A 110 -9.55 1.66 6.72
CA ILE A 110 -9.01 1.95 5.38
C ILE A 110 -7.72 1.16 5.19
N VAL A 111 -7.57 0.53 4.03
CA VAL A 111 -6.33 -0.07 3.57
C VAL A 111 -5.75 0.80 2.46
N CYS A 112 -4.57 1.35 2.68
CA CYS A 112 -3.81 2.12 1.70
C CYS A 112 -2.42 1.46 1.56
N ASN A 113 -2.32 0.51 0.62
CA ASN A 113 -1.16 -0.34 0.47
C ASN A 113 -0.35 0.01 -0.77
N HIS A 114 0.73 0.75 -0.63
CA HIS A 114 1.59 1.22 -1.74
C HIS A 114 0.84 2.05 -2.79
N ILE A 115 0.09 3.05 -2.37
CA ILE A 115 -0.72 3.91 -3.26
C ILE A 115 -0.17 5.33 -3.32
N TYR A 116 0.34 5.88 -2.21
CA TYR A 116 0.76 7.27 -2.12
C TYR A 116 1.81 7.66 -3.18
N GLU A 117 2.67 6.72 -3.56
CA GLU A 117 3.72 6.90 -4.56
C GLU A 117 3.20 7.05 -5.99
N HIS A 118 1.96 6.61 -6.25
CA HIS A 118 1.34 6.61 -7.57
C HIS A 118 0.41 7.79 -7.83
N VAL A 119 -0.07 8.46 -6.78
CA VAL A 119 -1.02 9.56 -6.93
C VAL A 119 -0.31 10.90 -7.16
N PRO A 120 -0.91 11.83 -7.93
CA PRO A 120 -0.33 13.15 -8.19
C PRO A 120 -0.09 13.99 -6.94
N TYR A 121 -1.03 13.96 -5.98
CA TYR A 121 -1.00 14.74 -4.75
C TYR A 121 -1.31 13.84 -3.56
N ALA A 122 -0.26 13.21 -2.99
CA ALA A 122 -0.39 12.28 -1.87
C ALA A 122 -0.94 12.95 -0.60
N ASP A 123 -0.67 14.22 -0.39
CA ASP A 123 -1.22 15.03 0.70
C ASP A 123 -2.74 15.17 0.60
N GLN A 124 -3.27 15.44 -0.59
CA GLN A 124 -4.71 15.49 -0.82
C GLN A 124 -5.38 14.14 -0.57
N MET A 125 -4.77 13.04 -1.05
CA MET A 125 -5.25 11.69 -0.76
C MET A 125 -5.30 11.42 0.75
N MET A 126 -4.25 11.78 1.50
CA MET A 126 -4.23 11.56 2.95
C MET A 126 -5.17 12.49 3.71
N ASP A 127 -5.47 13.67 3.18
CA ASP A 127 -6.52 14.56 3.72
C ASP A 127 -7.92 13.95 3.54
N GLU A 128 -8.19 13.31 2.39
CA GLU A 128 -9.44 12.58 2.16
C GLU A 128 -9.55 11.33 3.07
N VAL A 129 -8.45 10.56 3.21
CA VAL A 129 -8.39 9.43 4.16
C VAL A 129 -8.74 9.92 5.58
N TYR A 130 -8.16 11.05 6.00
CA TYR A 130 -8.46 11.64 7.31
C TYR A 130 -9.93 12.07 7.42
N ARG A 131 -10.49 12.68 6.39
CA ARG A 131 -11.87 13.19 6.37
C ARG A 131 -12.89 12.05 6.54
N VAL A 132 -12.75 10.98 5.73
CA VAL A 132 -13.73 9.89 5.69
C VAL A 132 -13.59 8.88 6.83
N LEU A 133 -12.39 8.77 7.44
CA LEU A 133 -12.15 7.87 8.56
C LEU A 133 -12.94 8.34 9.80
N LYS A 134 -13.58 7.41 10.52
CA LYS A 134 -14.24 7.69 11.81
C LYS A 134 -13.22 8.11 12.88
N GLU A 135 -13.68 8.72 13.96
CA GLU A 135 -12.81 9.14 15.07
C GLU A 135 -12.11 7.95 15.76
N ASP A 136 -12.81 6.82 15.87
CA ASP A 136 -12.30 5.55 16.37
C ASP A 136 -11.80 4.61 15.27
N GLY A 137 -11.83 5.07 14.02
CA GLY A 137 -11.38 4.34 12.85
C GLY A 137 -9.84 4.27 12.73
N PHE A 138 -9.35 3.37 11.89
CA PHE A 138 -7.92 3.22 11.65
C PHE A 138 -7.59 2.89 10.19
N CYS A 139 -6.41 3.33 9.76
CA CYS A 139 -5.92 3.10 8.40
C CYS A 139 -4.64 2.27 8.43
N TYR A 140 -4.65 1.10 7.76
CA TYR A 140 -3.42 0.41 7.40
C TYR A 140 -2.74 1.19 6.27
N PHE A 141 -1.54 1.66 6.54
CA PHE A 141 -0.74 2.44 5.59
C PHE A 141 0.60 1.76 5.36
N SER A 142 0.79 1.26 4.14
CA SER A 142 2.08 0.71 3.70
C SER A 142 2.69 1.65 2.66
N ALA A 143 3.95 2.01 2.85
CA ALA A 143 4.62 3.04 2.07
C ALA A 143 6.04 2.64 1.68
N GLY A 144 6.35 2.68 0.39
CA GLY A 144 7.71 2.52 -0.12
C GLY A 144 8.62 3.68 0.32
N ASN A 145 9.83 3.36 0.75
CA ASN A 145 10.82 4.34 1.17
C ASN A 145 11.67 4.81 -0.01
N LYS A 146 11.91 6.10 -0.12
CA LYS A 146 12.85 6.67 -1.11
C LYS A 146 14.22 5.99 -1.08
N TYR A 147 14.67 5.57 0.10
CA TYR A 147 16.01 4.98 0.30
C TYR A 147 16.02 3.45 0.22
N MET A 148 15.02 2.82 -0.43
CA MET A 148 15.09 1.40 -0.76
C MET A 148 16.26 1.12 -1.71
N VAL A 149 16.98 0.01 -1.50
CA VAL A 149 18.14 -0.35 -2.33
C VAL A 149 17.68 -0.82 -3.71
N ILE A 150 16.66 -1.68 -3.74
CA ILE A 150 16.03 -2.16 -4.99
C ILE A 150 14.65 -1.53 -5.09
N GLU A 151 14.42 -0.79 -6.17
CA GLU A 151 13.12 -0.19 -6.43
C GLU A 151 12.12 -1.28 -6.86
N GLY A 152 10.97 -1.33 -6.17
CA GLY A 152 10.07 -2.48 -6.23
C GLY A 152 9.32 -2.67 -7.56
N HIS A 153 9.09 -1.60 -8.33
CA HIS A 153 8.31 -1.66 -9.58
C HIS A 153 9.16 -2.10 -10.78
N TYR A 154 10.42 -1.68 -10.80
CA TYR A 154 11.33 -1.94 -11.94
C TYR A 154 12.44 -2.93 -11.60
N GLY A 155 12.61 -3.28 -10.32
CA GLY A 155 13.69 -4.17 -9.87
C GLY A 155 15.09 -3.57 -10.08
N LEU A 156 15.24 -2.25 -10.06
CA LEU A 156 16.50 -1.56 -10.33
C LEU A 156 17.12 -1.01 -9.04
N PRO A 157 18.44 -1.20 -8.85
CA PRO A 157 19.15 -0.64 -7.71
C PRO A 157 19.12 0.89 -7.72
N PHE A 158 18.88 1.50 -6.56
CA PHE A 158 18.98 2.94 -6.31
C PHE A 158 18.15 3.85 -7.24
N LEU A 159 17.16 3.31 -7.97
CA LEU A 159 16.36 4.08 -8.92
C LEU A 159 15.60 5.23 -8.23
N SER A 160 15.05 4.99 -7.05
CA SER A 160 14.32 5.99 -6.26
C SER A 160 15.22 7.06 -5.59
N TRP A 161 16.54 6.85 -5.57
CA TRP A 161 17.48 7.77 -4.94
C TRP A 161 17.84 8.95 -5.82
N VAL A 162 17.87 8.72 -7.13
CA VAL A 162 18.33 9.71 -8.11
C VAL A 162 17.20 10.66 -8.53
N PRO A 163 17.54 11.91 -8.97
CA PRO A 163 16.57 12.83 -9.53
C PRO A 163 15.84 12.24 -10.75
N LYS A 164 14.59 12.64 -10.97
CA LYS A 164 13.72 12.15 -12.05
C LYS A 164 14.38 12.10 -13.44
N PRO A 165 15.10 13.15 -13.92
CA PRO A 165 15.76 13.09 -15.23
C PRO A 165 16.77 11.95 -15.34
N ILE A 166 17.54 11.69 -14.29
CA ILE A 166 18.51 10.59 -14.24
C ILE A 166 17.76 9.25 -14.19
N ALA A 167 16.70 9.14 -13.38
CA ALA A 167 15.86 7.94 -13.32
C ALA A 167 15.24 7.58 -14.66
N HIS A 168 14.75 8.56 -15.43
CA HIS A 168 14.23 8.34 -16.78
C HIS A 168 15.31 7.80 -17.73
N CYS A 169 16.53 8.37 -17.68
CA CYS A 169 17.65 7.89 -18.46
C CYS A 169 18.04 6.46 -18.07
N TYR A 170 18.08 6.19 -16.78
CA TYR A 170 18.41 4.85 -16.24
C TYR A 170 17.40 3.79 -16.71
N LEU A 171 16.09 4.08 -16.66
CA LEU A 171 15.05 3.18 -17.20
C LEU A 171 15.23 2.90 -18.69
N LYS A 172 15.54 3.94 -19.48
CA LYS A 172 15.78 3.79 -20.93
C LYS A 172 16.99 2.91 -21.22
N ILE A 173 18.13 3.14 -20.53
CA ILE A 173 19.37 2.38 -20.72
C ILE A 173 19.17 0.91 -20.36
N THR A 174 18.38 0.62 -19.30
CA THR A 174 18.13 -0.75 -18.86
C THR A 174 16.99 -1.45 -19.61
N GLY A 175 16.31 -0.76 -20.53
CA GLY A 175 15.16 -1.31 -21.27
C GLY A 175 13.92 -1.56 -20.40
N LYS A 176 13.91 -1.04 -19.15
CA LYS A 176 12.81 -1.25 -18.20
C LYS A 176 11.65 -0.26 -18.36
N GLY A 177 11.82 0.77 -19.18
CA GLY A 177 10.80 1.79 -19.45
C GLY A 177 11.40 3.09 -19.91
N SER A 178 10.55 4.09 -20.16
CA SER A 178 10.98 5.42 -20.62
C SER A 178 10.74 6.53 -19.60
N PHE A 179 9.89 6.27 -18.60
CA PHE A 179 9.48 7.28 -17.62
C PHE A 179 9.30 6.65 -16.24
N TYR A 180 9.90 7.25 -15.21
CA TYR A 180 9.76 6.87 -13.80
C TYR A 180 8.66 7.72 -13.16
N TYR A 181 7.50 7.10 -12.91
CA TYR A 181 6.30 7.80 -12.41
C TYR A 181 6.29 7.92 -10.89
N GLU A 182 6.69 6.88 -10.18
CA GLU A 182 6.56 6.76 -8.74
C GLU A 182 7.33 7.86 -7.99
N GLU A 183 6.75 8.37 -6.91
CA GLU A 183 7.36 9.41 -6.08
C GLU A 183 7.50 8.97 -4.63
N HIS A 184 8.62 8.32 -4.37
CA HIS A 184 8.92 7.84 -3.04
C HIS A 184 9.41 8.94 -2.12
N LEU A 185 8.85 8.98 -0.91
CA LEU A 185 9.25 9.88 0.16
C LEU A 185 10.22 9.18 1.12
N SER A 186 11.14 9.96 1.72
CA SER A 186 11.93 9.50 2.86
C SER A 186 11.05 9.33 4.11
N LEU A 187 11.55 8.64 5.13
CA LEU A 187 10.86 8.52 6.43
C LEU A 187 10.37 9.88 6.96
N ARG A 188 11.20 10.93 6.87
CA ARG A 188 10.81 12.29 7.27
C ARG A 188 9.67 12.84 6.42
N GLY A 189 9.70 12.59 5.11
CA GLY A 189 8.62 12.98 4.19
C GLY A 189 7.33 12.24 4.50
N LEU A 190 7.39 10.93 4.74
CA LEU A 190 6.23 10.12 5.11
C LEU A 190 5.61 10.58 6.44
N LYS A 191 6.44 10.84 7.47
CA LYS A 191 5.94 11.41 8.74
C LYS A 191 5.28 12.78 8.57
N LYS A 192 5.78 13.62 7.65
CA LYS A 192 5.14 14.89 7.30
C LYS A 192 3.81 14.67 6.57
N LEU A 193 3.76 13.70 5.66
CA LEU A 193 2.54 13.34 4.92
C LEU A 193 1.40 12.94 5.86
N VAL A 194 1.69 12.10 6.87
CA VAL A 194 0.69 11.59 7.81
C VAL A 194 0.63 12.38 9.13
N LYS A 195 1.06 13.65 9.15
CA LYS A 195 1.20 14.47 10.37
C LYS A 195 -0.10 14.66 11.17
N LYS A 196 -1.27 14.53 10.52
CA LYS A 196 -2.60 14.63 11.15
C LYS A 196 -2.96 13.37 11.96
N PHE A 197 -2.23 12.27 11.75
CA PHE A 197 -2.50 10.99 12.38
C PHE A 197 -1.54 10.69 13.54
N ARG A 198 -1.98 9.83 14.45
CA ARG A 198 -1.09 9.07 15.35
C ARG A 198 -0.61 7.85 14.60
N ILE A 199 0.66 7.46 14.81
CA ILE A 199 1.29 6.34 14.12
C ILE A 199 1.51 5.21 15.13
N SER A 200 0.92 4.05 14.87
CA SER A 200 1.30 2.77 15.48
C SER A 200 2.17 2.02 14.47
N ASP A 201 3.46 1.92 14.77
CA ASP A 201 4.45 1.39 13.84
C ASP A 201 4.54 -0.14 13.92
N TYR A 202 4.20 -0.82 12.84
CA TYR A 202 4.28 -2.27 12.68
C TYR A 202 5.52 -2.74 11.91
N THR A 203 6.35 -1.84 11.40
CA THR A 203 7.53 -2.20 10.60
C THR A 203 8.51 -3.09 11.38
N LEU A 204 8.93 -2.65 12.57
CA LEU A 204 9.82 -3.46 13.42
C LEU A 204 9.14 -4.69 14.04
N PRO A 205 7.88 -4.65 14.52
CA PRO A 205 7.15 -5.83 14.93
C PRO A 205 7.10 -6.93 13.88
N ILE A 206 6.86 -6.60 12.61
CA ILE A 206 6.85 -7.56 11.49
C ILE A 206 8.25 -8.18 11.28
N ILE A 207 9.30 -7.37 11.27
CA ILE A 207 10.68 -7.87 11.14
C ILE A 207 11.05 -8.78 12.31
N ARG A 208 10.60 -8.47 13.53
CA ARG A 208 10.92 -9.25 14.74
C ARG A 208 10.13 -10.55 14.87
N ASN A 209 8.92 -10.60 14.31
CA ASN A 209 8.00 -11.73 14.42
C ASN A 209 7.39 -12.08 13.05
N PRO A 210 8.19 -12.49 12.05
CA PRO A 210 7.72 -12.71 10.69
C PRO A 210 6.68 -13.84 10.58
N GLU A 211 6.70 -14.84 11.47
CA GLU A 211 5.70 -15.90 11.51
C GLU A 211 4.32 -15.36 11.90
N LYS A 212 4.24 -14.50 12.93
CA LYS A 212 3.00 -13.88 13.38
C LYS A 212 2.33 -13.04 12.28
N PHE A 213 3.13 -12.33 11.48
CA PHE A 213 2.66 -11.38 10.47
C PHE A 213 2.74 -11.93 9.04
N PHE A 214 2.86 -13.24 8.86
CA PHE A 214 2.96 -13.88 7.55
C PHE A 214 4.02 -13.26 6.64
N ALA A 215 5.18 -12.93 7.19
CA ALA A 215 6.30 -12.30 6.49
C ALA A 215 7.51 -13.23 6.31
N THR A 216 7.32 -14.55 6.44
CA THR A 216 8.38 -15.56 6.30
C THR A 216 8.88 -15.69 4.86
N ASP A 217 8.13 -15.21 3.89
CA ASP A 217 8.55 -15.05 2.50
C ASP A 217 9.65 -13.97 2.33
N LEU A 218 9.66 -12.98 3.21
CA LEU A 218 10.67 -11.89 3.25
C LEU A 218 11.80 -12.19 4.22
N PHE A 219 11.50 -12.87 5.32
CA PHE A 219 12.40 -13.09 6.44
C PHE A 219 12.34 -14.55 6.89
N ASP A 220 13.28 -15.38 6.41
CA ASP A 220 13.42 -16.76 6.93
C ASP A 220 14.01 -16.73 8.35
N PRO A 221 13.23 -17.12 9.40
CA PRO A 221 13.69 -17.10 10.79
C PRO A 221 14.92 -17.97 11.06
N LYS A 222 15.19 -18.96 10.23
CA LYS A 222 16.34 -19.88 10.35
C LYS A 222 17.61 -19.32 9.75
N SER A 223 17.49 -18.32 8.86
CA SER A 223 18.61 -17.73 8.13
C SER A 223 19.51 -16.89 9.04
N PHE A 224 20.82 -16.99 8.86
CA PHE A 224 21.80 -16.12 9.52
C PHE A 224 21.59 -14.65 9.12
N LEU A 225 21.29 -14.40 7.85
CA LEU A 225 21.01 -13.05 7.34
C LEU A 225 19.83 -12.40 8.08
N TYR A 226 18.76 -13.15 8.31
CA TYR A 226 17.64 -12.64 9.10
C TYR A 226 18.04 -12.27 10.53
N LYS A 227 18.87 -13.08 11.20
CA LYS A 227 19.36 -12.75 12.56
C LYS A 227 20.12 -11.42 12.57
N CYS A 228 20.94 -11.16 11.56
CA CYS A 228 21.63 -9.87 11.39
C CYS A 228 20.64 -8.73 11.12
N ILE A 229 19.69 -8.90 10.18
CA ILE A 229 18.67 -7.91 9.86
C ILE A 229 17.87 -7.57 11.13
N ARG A 230 17.38 -8.57 11.86
CA ARG A 230 16.61 -8.39 13.10
C ARG A 230 17.36 -7.58 14.15
N SER A 231 18.65 -7.85 14.34
CA SER A 231 19.48 -7.16 15.32
C SER A 231 19.76 -5.70 14.92
N LEU A 232 19.93 -5.44 13.63
CA LEU A 232 20.33 -4.14 13.09
C LEU A 232 19.15 -3.27 12.65
N ALA A 233 17.94 -3.83 12.51
CA ALA A 233 16.78 -3.14 11.96
C ALA A 233 16.45 -1.82 12.67
N THR A 234 16.66 -1.72 13.97
CA THR A 234 16.41 -0.50 14.73
C THR A 234 17.39 0.62 14.34
N TYR A 235 18.66 0.29 14.14
CA TYR A 235 19.70 1.26 13.74
C TYR A 235 19.50 1.72 12.30
N PHE A 236 19.12 0.79 11.41
CA PHE A 236 18.91 1.05 10.00
C PHE A 236 17.46 1.38 9.66
N TYR A 237 16.62 1.67 10.66
CA TYR A 237 15.19 1.96 10.46
C TYR A 237 14.92 2.99 9.35
N PRO A 238 15.64 4.13 9.23
CA PRO A 238 15.40 5.11 8.17
C PRO A 238 15.61 4.60 6.74
N TRP A 239 16.31 3.47 6.57
CA TRP A 239 16.62 2.86 5.28
C TRP A 239 15.83 1.58 4.99
N ILE A 240 14.91 1.19 5.89
CA ILE A 240 14.02 0.05 5.65
C ILE A 240 13.21 0.32 4.36
N PRO A 241 13.11 -0.67 3.43
CA PRO A 241 12.50 -0.45 2.11
C PRO A 241 11.04 -0.05 2.15
N THR A 242 10.28 -0.53 3.14
CA THR A 242 8.84 -0.29 3.28
C THR A 242 8.50 -0.06 4.74
N PHE A 243 7.74 0.99 5.01
CA PHE A 243 7.14 1.24 6.32
C PHE A 243 5.71 0.73 6.34
N ILE A 244 5.32 0.09 7.44
CA ILE A 244 3.96 -0.40 7.68
C ILE A 244 3.48 0.23 8.98
N TRP A 245 2.47 1.08 8.87
CA TRP A 245 1.89 1.82 9.98
C TRP A 245 0.39 1.61 10.06
N VAL A 246 -0.16 1.61 11.27
CA VAL A 246 -1.58 1.81 11.49
C VAL A 246 -1.76 3.25 11.97
N LEU A 247 -2.60 3.98 11.25
CA LEU A 247 -2.85 5.41 11.46
C LEU A 247 -4.23 5.58 12.10
N THR A 248 -4.32 6.38 13.17
CA THR A 248 -5.58 6.80 13.79
C THR A 248 -5.65 8.32 13.85
N LYS A 249 -6.84 8.88 13.90
CA LYS A 249 -7.00 10.34 14.10
C LYS A 249 -6.35 10.78 15.41
N ARG A 250 -5.86 12.02 15.43
CA ARG A 250 -5.28 12.61 16.64
C ARG A 250 -6.36 13.25 17.49
#